data_1aeaf3d2d446e4a5752f60ab491e9f52
#
_entry.id   1aeaf3d2d446e4a5752f60ab491e9f52
#
_cell.length_a   1.000
_cell.length_b   1.000
_cell.length_c   1.000
_cell.angle_alpha   90.00
_cell.angle_beta   90.00
_cell.angle_gamma   90.00
#
_symmetry.space_group_name_H-M   'P 1'
#
loop_
_entity.id
_entity.type
_entity.pdbx_description
1 polymer ?
#
loop_
_entity_poly.entity_id
_entity_poly.type
_entity_poly.pdbx_seq_one_letter_code
_entity_poly.pdbx_strand_id
1 'polypeptide(L)'
;SFKYRGALNAMTFAKERGITRVFTASAGNHALGMAEAARTTERETTVCLPTNVAAVKKAKLELFSVGIVQHGDDMELTEQYAARLALEKKGLYISPYNNREVIAGQGTVGLEMYELVPKLSTLVVAVGGGGLISGIGLVAKVINPKVRIVGVVPAASPSMRTAVQSGHVVRTLQQETIADGIAGNIDPETITFPLVQEVVDEWVTVEERDIRQAVFDFLEHEGMLIEGAAACAIAAISSKYVEFKPRERVGVVVCGGNIGRSTWREIVGEQLLSAGKA
;
A
#
# COMPACT_ATOMS: atom_id res chain seq x y z
N SER A 1 6.00 7.55 -0.15
CA SER A 1 4.95 6.65 -0.67
C SER A 1 3.62 7.39 -0.80
N PHE A 2 2.69 6.80 -1.50
CA PHE A 2 1.32 7.31 -1.68
C PHE A 2 0.54 7.49 -0.37
N LYS A 3 0.90 6.78 0.68
CA LYS A 3 0.17 6.73 1.96
C LYS A 3 -0.07 8.12 2.59
N TYR A 4 0.84 9.06 2.37
CA TYR A 4 0.66 10.43 2.85
C TYR A 4 -0.61 11.10 2.33
N ARG A 5 -1.02 10.84 1.08
CA ARG A 5 -2.22 11.44 0.46
C ARG A 5 -3.48 11.11 1.24
N GLY A 6 -3.72 9.81 1.45
CA GLY A 6 -4.86 9.35 2.24
C GLY A 6 -4.78 9.74 3.71
N ALA A 7 -3.59 9.69 4.30
CA ALA A 7 -3.37 10.16 5.66
C ALA A 7 -3.72 11.64 5.82
N LEU A 8 -3.24 12.50 4.92
CA LEU A 8 -3.51 13.92 4.94
C LEU A 8 -5.01 14.22 4.76
N ASN A 9 -5.66 13.54 3.80
CA ASN A 9 -7.09 13.72 3.59
C ASN A 9 -7.91 13.33 4.83
N ALA A 10 -7.64 12.17 5.43
CA ALA A 10 -8.33 11.73 6.63
C ALA A 10 -8.06 12.62 7.86
N MET A 11 -6.84 13.13 7.99
CA MET A 11 -6.47 14.06 9.06
C MET A 11 -7.11 15.45 8.88
N THR A 12 -7.22 15.93 7.64
CA THR A 12 -7.94 17.18 7.31
C THR A 12 -9.42 17.05 7.67
N PHE A 13 -10.05 15.93 7.28
CA PHE A 13 -11.42 15.61 7.68
C PHE A 13 -11.60 15.60 9.22
N ALA A 14 -10.66 15.00 9.96
CA ALA A 14 -10.68 15.01 11.42
C ALA A 14 -10.57 16.46 11.97
N LYS A 15 -9.71 17.29 11.38
CA LYS A 15 -9.52 18.70 11.75
C LYS A 15 -10.81 19.50 11.57
N GLU A 16 -11.46 19.38 10.42
CA GLU A 16 -12.70 20.08 10.09
C GLU A 16 -13.87 19.71 11.04
N ARG A 17 -13.83 18.50 11.62
CA ARG A 17 -14.82 18.03 12.61
C ARG A 17 -14.42 18.27 14.06
N GLY A 18 -13.36 19.01 14.31
CA GLY A 18 -12.89 19.30 15.65
C GLY A 18 -12.33 18.07 16.41
N ILE A 19 -12.02 16.99 15.71
CA ILE A 19 -11.41 15.81 16.31
C ILE A 19 -9.94 16.12 16.58
N THR A 20 -9.55 16.10 17.86
CA THR A 20 -8.20 16.48 18.29
C THR A 20 -7.25 15.31 18.35
N ARG A 21 -7.73 14.09 18.65
CA ARG A 21 -6.94 12.88 18.85
C ARG A 21 -7.17 11.87 17.75
N VAL A 22 -6.10 11.42 17.16
CA VAL A 22 -6.12 10.45 16.07
C VAL A 22 -5.22 9.26 16.41
N PHE A 23 -5.69 8.07 16.09
CA PHE A 23 -5.01 6.81 16.34
C PHE A 23 -4.88 6.02 15.05
N THR A 24 -3.78 5.31 14.91
CA THR A 24 -3.57 4.38 13.79
C THR A 24 -2.70 3.22 14.22
N ALA A 25 -2.71 2.14 13.45
CA ALA A 25 -1.79 1.03 13.61
C ALA A 25 -1.06 0.76 12.30
N SER A 26 0.25 0.88 12.32
CA SER A 26 1.11 0.56 11.17
C SER A 26 2.57 0.71 11.56
N ALA A 27 3.42 -0.19 11.11
CA ALA A 27 4.88 -0.12 11.26
C ALA A 27 5.62 0.40 10.01
N GLY A 28 4.89 0.80 8.97
CA GLY A 28 5.45 1.13 7.65
C GLY A 28 5.02 2.49 7.11
N ASN A 29 4.79 2.52 5.81
CA ASN A 29 4.47 3.74 5.04
C ASN A 29 3.26 4.52 5.58
N HIS A 30 2.23 3.82 6.08
CA HIS A 30 1.06 4.51 6.62
C HIS A 30 1.39 5.25 7.91
N ALA A 31 2.15 4.64 8.82
CA ALA A 31 2.60 5.29 10.04
C ALA A 31 3.40 6.57 9.76
N LEU A 32 4.34 6.52 8.81
CA LEU A 32 5.12 7.69 8.39
C LEU A 32 4.23 8.75 7.72
N GLY A 33 3.26 8.32 6.89
CA GLY A 33 2.29 9.21 6.27
C GLY A 33 1.40 9.91 7.29
N MET A 34 0.94 9.18 8.33
CA MET A 34 0.15 9.74 9.44
C MET A 34 0.97 10.71 10.28
N ALA A 35 2.23 10.38 10.58
CA ALA A 35 3.12 11.24 11.34
C ALA A 35 3.38 12.58 10.63
N GLU A 36 3.61 12.57 9.32
CA GLU A 36 3.76 13.79 8.53
C GLU A 36 2.44 14.56 8.38
N ALA A 37 1.31 13.87 8.21
CA ALA A 37 0.00 14.50 8.18
C ALA A 37 -0.37 15.12 9.53
N ALA A 38 0.05 14.50 10.66
CA ALA A 38 -0.11 15.06 11.99
C ALA A 38 0.59 16.43 12.13
N ARG A 39 1.82 16.53 11.61
CA ARG A 39 2.58 17.79 11.59
C ARG A 39 1.86 18.87 10.78
N THR A 40 1.29 18.50 9.62
CA THR A 40 0.61 19.44 8.72
C THR A 40 -0.74 19.90 9.29
N THR A 41 -1.48 19.04 9.96
CA THR A 41 -2.82 19.31 10.47
C THR A 41 -2.86 19.71 11.95
N GLU A 42 -1.72 19.58 12.63
CA GLU A 42 -1.59 19.88 14.08
C GLU A 42 -2.51 19.02 14.95
N ARG A 43 -2.64 17.72 14.62
CA ARG A 43 -3.45 16.76 15.38
C ARG A 43 -2.59 15.90 16.29
N GLU A 44 -3.03 15.73 17.54
CA GLU A 44 -2.44 14.76 18.47
C GLU A 44 -2.62 13.36 17.88
N THR A 45 -1.51 12.73 17.51
CA THR A 45 -1.54 11.44 16.82
C THR A 45 -0.79 10.39 17.60
N THR A 46 -1.41 9.23 17.78
CA THR A 46 -0.82 8.03 18.38
C THR A 46 -0.71 6.94 17.34
N VAL A 47 0.50 6.42 17.15
CA VAL A 47 0.80 5.28 16.28
C VAL A 47 1.00 4.04 17.15
N CYS A 48 0.17 3.03 16.93
CA CYS A 48 0.31 1.73 17.58
C CYS A 48 1.19 0.81 16.71
N LEU A 49 2.13 0.12 17.35
CA LEU A 49 3.11 -0.78 16.75
C LEU A 49 3.03 -2.15 17.42
N PRO A 50 3.29 -3.25 16.72
CA PRO A 50 3.51 -4.53 17.38
C PRO A 50 4.77 -4.48 18.27
N THR A 51 4.80 -5.31 19.30
CA THR A 51 5.93 -5.35 20.26
C THR A 51 7.23 -5.83 19.64
N ASN A 52 7.14 -6.63 18.58
CA ASN A 52 8.27 -7.18 17.82
C ASN A 52 8.68 -6.32 16.61
N VAL A 53 8.20 -5.06 16.53
CA VAL A 53 8.56 -4.15 15.43
C VAL A 53 10.07 -3.96 15.34
N ALA A 54 10.63 -3.98 14.13
CA ALA A 54 12.04 -3.73 13.91
C ALA A 54 12.45 -2.33 14.44
N ALA A 55 13.54 -2.28 15.20
CA ALA A 55 14.01 -1.04 15.83
C ALA A 55 14.19 0.12 14.84
N VAL A 56 14.64 -0.17 13.62
CA VAL A 56 14.81 0.83 12.55
C VAL A 56 13.47 1.45 12.11
N LYS A 57 12.37 0.69 12.13
CA LYS A 57 11.03 1.22 11.79
C LYS A 57 10.52 2.14 12.90
N LYS A 58 10.71 1.75 14.17
CA LYS A 58 10.36 2.57 15.33
C LYS A 58 11.18 3.87 15.38
N ALA A 59 12.50 3.78 15.20
CA ALA A 59 13.40 4.93 15.20
C ALA A 59 13.03 5.99 14.13
N LYS A 60 12.49 5.57 12.97
CA LYS A 60 11.99 6.52 11.97
C LYS A 60 10.79 7.31 12.47
N LEU A 61 9.89 6.70 13.26
CA LEU A 61 8.73 7.38 13.82
C LEU A 61 9.10 8.29 15.00
N GLU A 62 10.13 7.96 15.76
CA GLU A 62 10.65 8.77 16.86
C GLU A 62 11.20 10.13 16.38
N LEU A 63 11.44 10.30 15.08
CA LEU A 63 11.81 11.59 14.48
C LEU A 63 10.61 12.55 14.34
N PHE A 64 9.39 12.05 14.57
CA PHE A 64 8.15 12.84 14.48
C PHE A 64 7.56 13.08 15.87
N SER A 65 6.80 14.15 16.02
CA SER A 65 6.07 14.47 17.25
C SER A 65 4.76 13.68 17.36
N VAL A 66 4.85 12.35 17.37
CA VAL A 66 3.69 11.44 17.54
C VAL A 66 3.87 10.56 18.76
N GLY A 67 2.77 10.21 19.42
CA GLY A 67 2.79 9.18 20.48
C GLY A 67 3.01 7.80 19.87
N ILE A 68 3.84 6.98 20.51
CA ILE A 68 4.09 5.59 20.09
C ILE A 68 3.66 4.65 21.21
N VAL A 69 2.79 3.70 20.88
CA VAL A 69 2.35 2.65 21.79
C VAL A 69 2.65 1.29 21.17
N GLN A 70 3.26 0.38 21.92
CA GLN A 70 3.51 -0.99 21.46
C GLN A 70 2.50 -1.94 22.12
N HIS A 71 1.79 -2.73 21.30
CA HIS A 71 0.80 -3.69 21.78
C HIS A 71 0.61 -4.84 20.78
N GLY A 72 0.49 -6.06 21.31
CA GLY A 72 0.35 -7.27 20.48
C GLY A 72 1.67 -7.69 19.85
N ASP A 73 1.71 -8.87 19.32
CA ASP A 73 2.85 -9.47 18.63
C ASP A 73 2.67 -9.54 17.10
N ASP A 74 1.47 -9.15 16.62
CA ASP A 74 1.15 -9.01 15.21
C ASP A 74 0.36 -7.73 14.90
N MET A 75 0.17 -7.46 13.60
CA MET A 75 -0.54 -6.25 13.16
C MET A 75 -2.05 -6.30 13.43
N GLU A 76 -2.68 -7.47 13.38
CA GLU A 76 -4.12 -7.62 13.61
C GLU A 76 -4.48 -7.24 15.05
N LEU A 77 -3.75 -7.78 16.02
CA LEU A 77 -3.91 -7.43 17.44
C LEU A 77 -3.61 -5.94 17.70
N THR A 78 -2.59 -5.41 17.02
CA THR A 78 -2.22 -3.99 17.12
C THR A 78 -3.32 -3.09 16.56
N GLU A 79 -3.96 -3.44 15.45
CA GLU A 79 -5.07 -2.69 14.83
C GLU A 79 -6.31 -2.71 15.73
N GLN A 80 -6.68 -3.88 16.26
CA GLN A 80 -7.79 -4.02 17.20
C GLN A 80 -7.57 -3.18 18.46
N TYR A 81 -6.34 -3.18 18.98
CA TYR A 81 -5.99 -2.35 20.14
C TYR A 81 -6.08 -0.86 19.82
N ALA A 82 -5.54 -0.42 18.68
CA ALA A 82 -5.58 0.98 18.29
C ALA A 82 -7.01 1.49 18.09
N ALA A 83 -7.88 0.69 17.49
CA ALA A 83 -9.31 1.01 17.35
C ALA A 83 -10.03 1.14 18.71
N ARG A 84 -9.78 0.21 19.63
CA ARG A 84 -10.30 0.27 20.98
C ARG A 84 -9.79 1.49 21.75
N LEU A 85 -8.47 1.74 21.69
CA LEU A 85 -7.85 2.89 22.35
C LEU A 85 -8.42 4.21 21.83
N ALA A 86 -8.71 4.32 20.53
CA ALA A 86 -9.36 5.48 19.93
C ALA A 86 -10.74 5.73 20.57
N LEU A 87 -11.56 4.69 20.75
CA LEU A 87 -12.86 4.81 21.41
C LEU A 87 -12.73 5.24 22.87
N GLU A 88 -11.84 4.60 23.64
CA GLU A 88 -11.59 4.92 25.06
C GLU A 88 -11.13 6.38 25.24
N LYS A 89 -10.30 6.88 24.33
CA LYS A 89 -9.75 8.24 24.36
C LYS A 89 -10.62 9.27 23.66
N LYS A 90 -11.82 8.89 23.18
CA LYS A 90 -12.74 9.75 22.40
C LYS A 90 -12.05 10.37 21.18
N GLY A 91 -11.22 9.60 20.50
CA GLY A 91 -10.49 9.97 19.28
C GLY A 91 -11.01 9.22 18.06
N LEU A 92 -10.34 9.42 16.93
CA LEU A 92 -10.63 8.78 15.67
C LEU A 92 -9.54 7.73 15.33
N TYR A 93 -9.96 6.50 15.06
CA TYR A 93 -9.07 5.50 14.45
C TYR A 93 -9.07 5.68 12.93
N ILE A 94 -7.88 5.77 12.34
CA ILE A 94 -7.67 5.85 10.89
C ILE A 94 -6.92 4.60 10.44
N SER A 95 -7.64 3.71 9.75
CA SER A 95 -7.08 2.49 9.16
C SER A 95 -6.21 2.82 7.94
N PRO A 96 -5.13 2.04 7.66
CA PRO A 96 -4.27 2.23 6.49
C PRO A 96 -4.96 2.00 5.13
N TYR A 97 -6.16 1.44 5.10
CA TYR A 97 -6.93 1.13 3.88
C TYR A 97 -8.45 1.11 4.08
N ASN A 98 -8.93 0.62 5.23
CA ASN A 98 -10.36 0.49 5.57
C ASN A 98 -10.90 1.80 6.14
N ASN A 99 -10.86 2.87 5.33
CA ASN A 99 -11.33 4.20 5.71
C ASN A 99 -11.65 5.03 4.45
N ARG A 100 -12.85 5.60 4.37
CA ARG A 100 -13.35 6.36 3.21
C ARG A 100 -12.44 7.51 2.82
N GLU A 101 -11.99 8.29 3.80
CA GLU A 101 -11.17 9.48 3.57
C GLU A 101 -9.77 9.09 3.10
N VAL A 102 -9.24 7.97 3.62
CA VAL A 102 -7.97 7.40 3.13
C VAL A 102 -8.11 6.96 1.67
N ILE A 103 -9.15 6.22 1.34
CA ILE A 103 -9.42 5.76 -0.04
C ILE A 103 -9.56 6.96 -1.00
N ALA A 104 -10.33 7.98 -0.61
CA ALA A 104 -10.51 9.20 -1.40
C ALA A 104 -9.18 9.93 -1.65
N GLY A 105 -8.34 10.06 -0.62
CA GLY A 105 -7.01 10.66 -0.77
C GLY A 105 -6.10 9.86 -1.72
N GLN A 106 -6.19 8.52 -1.73
CA GLN A 106 -5.46 7.67 -2.68
C GLN A 106 -5.96 7.85 -4.12
N GLY A 107 -7.25 8.18 -4.30
CA GLY A 107 -7.84 8.48 -5.60
C GLY A 107 -7.16 9.64 -6.34
N THR A 108 -6.53 10.57 -5.61
CA THR A 108 -5.78 11.68 -6.22
C THR A 108 -4.63 11.19 -7.13
N VAL A 109 -4.08 10.00 -6.89
CA VAL A 109 -3.10 9.38 -7.81
C VAL A 109 -3.73 9.16 -9.18
N GLY A 110 -4.95 8.62 -9.22
CA GLY A 110 -5.69 8.42 -10.47
C GLY A 110 -5.99 9.73 -11.20
N LEU A 111 -6.40 10.77 -10.46
CA LEU A 111 -6.63 12.10 -11.06
C LEU A 111 -5.37 12.62 -11.76
N GLU A 112 -4.24 12.67 -11.05
CA GLU A 112 -2.96 13.15 -11.60
C GLU A 112 -2.49 12.32 -12.80
N MET A 113 -2.67 10.99 -12.76
CA MET A 113 -2.33 10.13 -13.89
C MET A 113 -3.13 10.49 -15.15
N TYR A 114 -4.43 10.76 -15.02
CA TYR A 114 -5.26 11.17 -16.16
C TYR A 114 -5.02 12.60 -16.60
N GLU A 115 -4.65 13.51 -15.69
CA GLU A 115 -4.20 14.86 -16.05
C GLU A 115 -2.94 14.83 -16.93
N LEU A 116 -1.98 13.98 -16.57
CA LEU A 116 -0.72 13.81 -17.32
C LEU A 116 -0.90 13.01 -18.61
N VAL A 117 -1.74 11.98 -18.60
CA VAL A 117 -1.97 11.08 -19.74
C VAL A 117 -3.47 10.82 -19.94
N PRO A 118 -4.21 11.75 -20.57
CA PRO A 118 -5.69 11.68 -20.68
C PRO A 118 -6.24 10.43 -21.39
N LYS A 119 -5.39 9.71 -22.14
CA LYS A 119 -5.80 8.51 -22.90
C LYS A 119 -5.28 7.22 -22.27
N LEU A 120 -5.09 7.17 -20.96
CA LEU A 120 -4.79 5.92 -20.27
C LEU A 120 -5.94 4.91 -20.50
N SER A 121 -5.57 3.70 -20.90
CA SER A 121 -6.49 2.61 -21.19
C SER A 121 -6.32 1.42 -20.24
N THR A 122 -5.17 1.33 -19.58
CA THR A 122 -4.87 0.28 -18.60
C THR A 122 -4.10 0.87 -17.42
N LEU A 123 -4.46 0.45 -16.21
CA LEU A 123 -3.75 0.78 -14.97
C LEU A 123 -3.32 -0.50 -14.27
N VAL A 124 -2.04 -0.58 -13.87
CA VAL A 124 -1.47 -1.72 -13.13
C VAL A 124 -1.12 -1.25 -11.72
N VAL A 125 -1.74 -1.84 -10.72
CA VAL A 125 -1.67 -1.39 -9.32
C VAL A 125 -1.43 -2.57 -8.39
N ALA A 126 -0.42 -2.46 -7.53
CA ALA A 126 -0.19 -3.43 -6.46
C ALA A 126 -1.27 -3.36 -5.37
N VAL A 127 -1.72 -4.51 -4.88
CA VAL A 127 -2.86 -4.63 -3.98
C VAL A 127 -2.51 -5.38 -2.70
N GLY A 128 -2.65 -4.70 -1.57
CA GLY A 128 -2.73 -5.30 -0.24
C GLY A 128 -4.18 -5.20 0.27
N GLY A 129 -4.46 -4.34 1.24
CA GLY A 129 -5.79 -4.08 1.78
C GLY A 129 -6.76 -3.32 0.85
N GLY A 130 -6.40 -3.08 -0.39
CA GLY A 130 -7.29 -2.56 -1.44
C GLY A 130 -7.49 -1.04 -1.48
N GLY A 131 -7.03 -0.26 -0.49
CA GLY A 131 -7.32 1.18 -0.41
C GLY A 131 -6.80 2.00 -1.59
N LEU A 132 -5.59 1.68 -2.09
CA LEU A 132 -5.01 2.38 -3.24
C LEU A 132 -5.77 2.10 -4.53
N ILE A 133 -5.96 0.82 -4.85
CA ILE A 133 -6.62 0.42 -6.09
C ILE A 133 -8.10 0.82 -6.12
N SER A 134 -8.78 0.79 -4.96
CA SER A 134 -10.16 1.29 -4.84
C SER A 134 -10.23 2.78 -5.17
N GLY A 135 -9.36 3.59 -4.57
CA GLY A 135 -9.34 5.03 -4.83
C GLY A 135 -9.03 5.37 -6.28
N ILE A 136 -7.94 4.79 -6.83
CA ILE A 136 -7.56 4.97 -8.23
C ILE A 136 -8.66 4.46 -9.17
N GLY A 137 -9.20 3.28 -8.89
CA GLY A 137 -10.18 2.61 -9.74
C GLY A 137 -11.49 3.38 -9.84
N LEU A 138 -12.02 3.88 -8.73
CA LEU A 138 -13.21 4.71 -8.72
C LEU A 138 -13.03 5.96 -9.59
N VAL A 139 -11.93 6.68 -9.41
CA VAL A 139 -11.61 7.86 -10.23
C VAL A 139 -11.46 7.47 -11.71
N ALA A 140 -10.69 6.44 -11.98
CA ALA A 140 -10.40 6.00 -13.35
C ALA A 140 -11.67 5.56 -14.10
N LYS A 141 -12.56 4.79 -13.45
CA LYS A 141 -13.84 4.35 -14.05
C LYS A 141 -14.81 5.52 -14.29
N VAL A 142 -14.77 6.57 -13.48
CA VAL A 142 -15.56 7.80 -13.73
C VAL A 142 -15.03 8.55 -14.94
N ILE A 143 -13.71 8.69 -15.10
CA ILE A 143 -13.10 9.42 -16.22
C ILE A 143 -13.17 8.60 -17.51
N ASN A 144 -12.86 7.32 -17.41
CA ASN A 144 -12.87 6.38 -18.55
C ASN A 144 -13.52 5.04 -18.13
N PRO A 145 -14.84 4.88 -18.33
CA PRO A 145 -15.54 3.64 -17.94
C PRO A 145 -14.98 2.34 -18.60
N LYS A 146 -14.20 2.48 -19.68
CA LYS A 146 -13.58 1.37 -20.40
C LYS A 146 -12.14 1.08 -19.98
N VAL A 147 -11.61 1.79 -18.99
CA VAL A 147 -10.25 1.52 -18.50
C VAL A 147 -10.16 0.10 -17.95
N ARG A 148 -9.08 -0.60 -18.30
CA ARG A 148 -8.74 -1.90 -17.72
C ARG A 148 -7.89 -1.68 -16.47
N ILE A 149 -8.34 -2.19 -15.32
CA ILE A 149 -7.63 -2.11 -14.05
C ILE A 149 -7.14 -3.49 -13.67
N VAL A 150 -5.81 -3.61 -13.59
CA VAL A 150 -5.11 -4.84 -13.24
C VAL A 150 -4.62 -4.75 -11.79
N GLY A 151 -5.17 -5.59 -10.93
CA GLY A 151 -4.74 -5.74 -9.55
C GLY A 151 -3.62 -6.78 -9.45
N VAL A 152 -2.49 -6.40 -8.85
CA VAL A 152 -1.32 -7.27 -8.71
C VAL A 152 -1.10 -7.61 -7.24
N VAL A 153 -0.97 -8.90 -6.93
CA VAL A 153 -0.66 -9.42 -5.60
C VAL A 153 0.58 -10.30 -5.62
N PRO A 154 1.39 -10.34 -4.55
CA PRO A 154 2.47 -11.31 -4.44
C PRO A 154 1.90 -12.71 -4.17
N ALA A 155 2.53 -13.75 -4.74
CA ALA A 155 2.14 -15.15 -4.50
C ALA A 155 2.20 -15.52 -3.01
N ALA A 156 3.14 -14.93 -2.29
CA ALA A 156 3.33 -15.13 -0.85
C ALA A 156 2.17 -14.58 0.02
N SER A 157 1.38 -13.62 -0.49
CA SER A 157 0.27 -12.98 0.25
C SER A 157 -0.84 -12.51 -0.71
N PRO A 158 -1.64 -13.42 -1.29
CA PRO A 158 -2.65 -13.08 -2.30
C PRO A 158 -4.03 -12.75 -1.70
N SER A 159 -4.09 -12.21 -0.47
CA SER A 159 -5.30 -12.15 0.36
C SER A 159 -6.50 -11.50 -0.33
N MET A 160 -6.36 -10.34 -0.96
CA MET A 160 -7.47 -9.66 -1.62
C MET A 160 -7.96 -10.41 -2.87
N ARG A 161 -7.04 -10.94 -3.68
CA ARG A 161 -7.39 -11.77 -4.84
C ARG A 161 -8.17 -13.01 -4.41
N THR A 162 -7.69 -13.69 -3.38
CA THR A 162 -8.36 -14.89 -2.84
C THR A 162 -9.75 -14.55 -2.29
N ALA A 163 -9.89 -13.41 -1.60
CA ALA A 163 -11.18 -12.92 -1.13
C ALA A 163 -12.17 -12.71 -2.29
N VAL A 164 -11.73 -12.05 -3.36
CA VAL A 164 -12.56 -11.80 -4.55
C VAL A 164 -12.97 -13.12 -5.22
N GLN A 165 -12.05 -14.08 -5.35
CA GLN A 165 -12.35 -15.41 -5.91
C GLN A 165 -13.33 -16.23 -5.05
N SER A 166 -13.25 -16.07 -3.71
CA SER A 166 -14.13 -16.75 -2.76
C SER A 166 -15.49 -16.06 -2.59
N GLY A 167 -15.66 -14.84 -3.09
CA GLY A 167 -16.87 -14.04 -2.90
C GLY A 167 -17.00 -13.43 -1.48
N HIS A 168 -16.07 -13.65 -0.59
CA HIS A 168 -16.00 -13.10 0.76
C HIS A 168 -14.56 -13.08 1.26
N VAL A 169 -14.29 -12.26 2.28
CA VAL A 169 -12.97 -12.19 2.90
C VAL A 169 -12.66 -13.50 3.64
N VAL A 170 -11.53 -14.10 3.30
CA VAL A 170 -11.03 -15.33 3.91
C VAL A 170 -9.60 -15.14 4.41
N ARG A 171 -9.22 -15.84 5.47
CA ARG A 171 -7.82 -15.90 5.89
C ARG A 171 -7.02 -16.75 4.92
N THR A 172 -5.86 -16.25 4.52
CA THR A 172 -4.92 -16.94 3.65
C THR A 172 -3.63 -17.23 4.40
N LEU A 173 -2.94 -18.29 4.01
CA LEU A 173 -1.59 -18.54 4.48
C LEU A 173 -0.68 -17.43 3.96
N GLN A 174 0.06 -16.84 4.89
CA GLN A 174 1.04 -15.80 4.59
C GLN A 174 2.44 -16.42 4.56
N GLN A 175 3.24 -16.05 3.56
CA GLN A 175 4.63 -16.43 3.45
C GLN A 175 5.51 -15.16 3.47
N GLU A 176 6.80 -15.34 3.67
CA GLU A 176 7.75 -14.23 3.64
C GLU A 176 7.83 -13.61 2.24
N THR A 177 7.88 -12.29 2.18
CA THR A 177 8.00 -11.52 0.95
C THR A 177 8.65 -10.16 1.21
N ILE A 178 9.44 -9.68 0.25
CA ILE A 178 9.93 -8.29 0.28
C ILE A 178 8.82 -7.26 0.01
N ALA A 179 7.65 -7.71 -0.46
CA ALA A 179 6.47 -6.86 -0.64
C ALA A 179 5.68 -6.64 0.67
N ASP A 180 6.40 -6.46 1.79
CA ASP A 180 5.85 -6.35 3.15
C ASP A 180 4.77 -5.27 3.31
N GLY A 181 4.83 -4.21 2.51
CA GLY A 181 3.84 -3.12 2.51
C GLY A 181 2.44 -3.51 2.02
N ILE A 182 2.29 -4.66 1.36
CA ILE A 182 1.02 -5.21 0.85
C ILE A 182 0.74 -6.63 1.33
N ALA A 183 1.60 -7.19 2.18
CA ALA A 183 1.42 -8.51 2.76
C ALA A 183 0.54 -8.47 4.01
N GLY A 184 -0.20 -9.55 4.25
CA GLY A 184 -1.05 -9.76 5.41
C GLY A 184 -2.50 -10.10 5.06
N ASN A 185 -3.23 -10.58 6.05
CA ASN A 185 -4.66 -10.75 5.94
C ASN A 185 -5.37 -9.39 6.01
N ILE A 186 -6.58 -9.34 5.48
CA ILE A 186 -7.39 -8.13 5.42
C ILE A 186 -8.54 -8.21 6.44
N ASP A 187 -8.99 -7.05 6.90
CA ASP A 187 -10.12 -6.93 7.80
C ASP A 187 -11.37 -7.58 7.17
N PRO A 188 -12.05 -8.53 7.84
CA PRO A 188 -13.25 -9.16 7.32
C PRO A 188 -14.39 -8.20 6.97
N GLU A 189 -14.46 -7.05 7.65
CA GLU A 189 -15.48 -6.03 7.46
C GLU A 189 -14.99 -4.84 6.63
N THR A 190 -13.91 -5.03 5.85
CA THR A 190 -13.34 -3.93 5.07
C THR A 190 -14.28 -3.43 3.99
N ILE A 191 -14.45 -2.10 3.92
CA ILE A 191 -15.19 -1.42 2.87
C ILE A 191 -14.48 -1.50 1.51
N THR A 192 -13.20 -1.86 1.48
CA THR A 192 -12.45 -1.98 0.22
C THR A 192 -12.82 -3.24 -0.57
N PHE A 193 -13.30 -4.30 0.08
CA PHE A 193 -13.66 -5.53 -0.60
C PHE A 193 -14.70 -5.34 -1.72
N PRO A 194 -15.91 -4.78 -1.45
CA PRO A 194 -16.88 -4.51 -2.52
C PRO A 194 -16.36 -3.52 -3.56
N LEU A 195 -15.57 -2.52 -3.16
CA LEU A 195 -15.00 -1.55 -4.11
C LEU A 195 -14.01 -2.21 -5.06
N VAL A 196 -13.16 -3.09 -4.54
CA VAL A 196 -12.19 -3.84 -5.35
C VAL A 196 -12.90 -4.77 -6.34
N GLN A 197 -13.99 -5.44 -5.91
CA GLN A 197 -14.82 -6.25 -6.82
C GLN A 197 -15.42 -5.43 -7.97
N GLU A 198 -15.77 -4.17 -7.70
CA GLU A 198 -16.35 -3.28 -8.69
C GLU A 198 -15.32 -2.73 -9.69
N VAL A 199 -14.13 -2.39 -9.23
CA VAL A 199 -13.17 -1.62 -10.06
C VAL A 199 -12.12 -2.47 -10.75
N VAL A 200 -11.76 -3.66 -10.22
CA VAL A 200 -10.68 -4.50 -10.76
C VAL A 200 -11.21 -5.43 -11.84
N ASP A 201 -10.67 -5.30 -13.03
CA ASP A 201 -11.06 -6.11 -14.19
C ASP A 201 -10.23 -7.40 -14.31
N GLU A 202 -8.99 -7.39 -13.82
CA GLU A 202 -8.05 -8.50 -13.97
C GLU A 202 -7.15 -8.63 -12.74
N TRP A 203 -6.80 -9.88 -12.38
CA TRP A 203 -5.92 -10.20 -11.27
C TRP A 203 -4.67 -10.93 -11.74
N VAL A 204 -3.53 -10.46 -11.27
CA VAL A 204 -2.22 -11.07 -11.51
C VAL A 204 -1.56 -11.41 -10.18
N THR A 205 -0.94 -12.57 -10.13
CA THR A 205 -0.07 -12.99 -9.02
C THR A 205 1.36 -13.06 -9.53
N VAL A 206 2.28 -12.40 -8.81
CA VAL A 206 3.70 -12.35 -9.17
C VAL A 206 4.54 -13.13 -8.15
N GLU A 207 5.56 -13.82 -8.64
CA GLU A 207 6.47 -14.61 -7.82
C GLU A 207 7.52 -13.72 -7.12
N GLU A 208 7.98 -14.14 -5.95
CA GLU A 208 8.96 -13.41 -5.15
C GLU A 208 10.25 -13.08 -5.93
N ARG A 209 10.75 -14.05 -6.73
CA ARG A 209 11.94 -13.83 -7.58
C ARG A 209 11.74 -12.70 -8.59
N ASP A 210 10.53 -12.59 -9.16
CA ASP A 210 10.24 -11.56 -10.17
C ASP A 210 10.08 -10.18 -9.51
N ILE A 211 9.57 -10.14 -8.27
CA ILE A 211 9.53 -8.91 -7.46
C ILE A 211 10.96 -8.44 -7.15
N ARG A 212 11.85 -9.33 -6.72
CA ARG A 212 13.26 -9.02 -6.44
C ARG A 212 13.98 -8.54 -7.69
N GLN A 213 13.77 -9.22 -8.83
CA GLN A 213 14.31 -8.80 -10.12
C GLN A 213 13.81 -7.39 -10.50
N ALA A 214 12.51 -7.12 -10.34
CA ALA A 214 11.94 -5.82 -10.68
C ALA A 214 12.48 -4.67 -9.80
N VAL A 215 12.82 -4.90 -8.52
CA VAL A 215 13.53 -3.91 -7.69
C VAL A 215 14.89 -3.58 -8.28
N PHE A 216 15.65 -4.59 -8.69
CA PHE A 216 16.98 -4.42 -9.28
C PHE A 216 16.92 -3.71 -10.64
N ASP A 217 16.08 -4.19 -11.55
CA ASP A 217 15.92 -3.63 -12.89
C ASP A 217 15.49 -2.17 -12.83
N PHE A 218 14.56 -1.83 -11.94
CA PHE A 218 14.10 -0.46 -11.78
C PHE A 218 15.21 0.48 -11.29
N LEU A 219 16.06 -0.01 -10.39
CA LEU A 219 17.24 0.74 -9.96
C LEU A 219 18.24 0.94 -11.10
N GLU A 220 18.50 -0.10 -11.92
CA GLU A 220 19.44 -0.01 -13.04
C GLU A 220 18.96 0.91 -14.18
N HIS A 221 17.66 0.85 -14.50
CA HIS A 221 17.12 1.58 -15.67
C HIS A 221 16.65 2.99 -15.32
N GLU A 222 16.05 3.19 -14.15
CA GLU A 222 15.44 4.45 -13.75
C GLU A 222 16.27 5.23 -12.71
N GLY A 223 17.33 4.62 -12.16
CA GLY A 223 18.16 5.24 -11.11
C GLY A 223 17.40 5.47 -9.80
N MET A 224 16.28 4.81 -9.60
CA MET A 224 15.41 4.97 -8.44
C MET A 224 15.25 3.67 -7.68
N LEU A 225 15.33 3.74 -6.36
CA LEU A 225 15.08 2.62 -5.47
C LEU A 225 13.61 2.55 -5.09
N ILE A 226 12.98 1.42 -5.38
CA ILE A 226 11.58 1.13 -5.04
C ILE A 226 11.48 0.01 -3.99
N GLU A 227 10.39 -0.01 -3.23
CA GLU A 227 10.08 -1.10 -2.30
C GLU A 227 9.42 -2.29 -3.01
N GLY A 228 9.43 -3.48 -2.37
CA GLY A 228 8.84 -4.68 -2.94
C GLY A 228 7.37 -4.55 -3.33
N ALA A 229 6.58 -3.79 -2.54
CA ALA A 229 5.18 -3.52 -2.87
C ALA A 229 5.03 -2.78 -4.21
N ALA A 230 5.89 -1.80 -4.50
CA ALA A 230 5.89 -1.09 -5.79
C ALA A 230 6.41 -1.99 -6.92
N ALA A 231 7.41 -2.80 -6.62
CA ALA A 231 8.00 -3.73 -7.57
C ALA A 231 7.03 -4.81 -8.07
N CYS A 232 5.99 -5.16 -7.30
CA CYS A 232 4.94 -6.09 -7.76
C CYS A 232 4.28 -5.60 -9.07
N ALA A 233 3.94 -4.32 -9.17
CA ALA A 233 3.33 -3.77 -10.37
C ALA A 233 4.30 -3.76 -11.57
N ILE A 234 5.59 -3.52 -11.32
CA ILE A 234 6.65 -3.59 -12.33
C ILE A 234 6.86 -5.04 -12.77
N ALA A 235 6.97 -5.99 -11.83
CA ALA A 235 7.15 -7.41 -12.10
C ALA A 235 6.03 -7.98 -12.99
N ALA A 236 4.79 -7.54 -12.76
CA ALA A 236 3.65 -7.97 -13.58
C ALA A 236 3.84 -7.66 -15.08
N ILE A 237 4.59 -6.60 -15.39
CA ILE A 237 4.87 -6.18 -16.76
C ILE A 237 6.18 -6.78 -17.27
N SER A 238 7.29 -6.63 -16.53
CA SER A 238 8.61 -7.08 -16.97
C SER A 238 8.68 -8.60 -17.14
N SER A 239 8.00 -9.37 -16.31
CA SER A 239 7.91 -10.84 -16.40
C SER A 239 6.70 -11.32 -17.24
N LYS A 240 6.03 -10.40 -17.98
CA LYS A 240 4.97 -10.71 -18.95
C LYS A 240 3.75 -11.46 -18.37
N TYR A 241 3.40 -11.17 -17.11
CA TYR A 241 2.16 -11.69 -16.52
C TYR A 241 0.90 -10.99 -17.07
N VAL A 242 1.07 -9.80 -17.67
CA VAL A 242 0.00 -9.01 -18.29
C VAL A 242 0.28 -8.87 -19.77
N GLU A 243 -0.70 -9.17 -20.60
CA GLU A 243 -0.63 -8.92 -22.03
C GLU A 243 -1.24 -7.57 -22.39
N PHE A 244 -0.56 -6.84 -23.29
CA PHE A 244 -1.00 -5.54 -23.77
C PHE A 244 -1.26 -5.56 -25.27
N LYS A 245 -2.29 -4.82 -25.69
CA LYS A 245 -2.58 -4.63 -27.12
C LYS A 245 -1.64 -3.58 -27.73
N PRO A 246 -1.36 -3.64 -29.04
CA PRO A 246 -0.60 -2.60 -29.71
C PRO A 246 -1.22 -1.20 -29.49
N ARG A 247 -0.40 -0.22 -29.15
CA ARG A 247 -0.79 1.17 -28.85
C ARG A 247 -1.62 1.37 -27.56
N GLU A 248 -1.75 0.38 -26.73
CA GLU A 248 -2.34 0.52 -25.39
C GLU A 248 -1.51 1.49 -24.55
N ARG A 249 -2.16 2.42 -23.85
CA ARG A 249 -1.48 3.35 -22.93
C ARG A 249 -1.64 2.82 -21.52
N VAL A 250 -0.53 2.37 -20.97
CA VAL A 250 -0.47 1.70 -19.67
C VAL A 250 0.11 2.64 -18.63
N GLY A 251 -0.62 2.83 -17.54
CA GLY A 251 -0.12 3.50 -16.33
C GLY A 251 0.27 2.45 -15.29
N VAL A 252 1.47 2.56 -14.73
CA VAL A 252 1.95 1.69 -13.66
C VAL A 252 2.16 2.52 -12.40
N VAL A 253 1.61 2.07 -11.29
CA VAL A 253 1.71 2.81 -10.03
C VAL A 253 2.93 2.34 -9.24
N VAL A 254 3.98 3.15 -9.22
CA VAL A 254 5.15 2.97 -8.33
C VAL A 254 4.79 3.54 -6.96
N CYS A 255 4.26 2.68 -6.09
CA CYS A 255 3.54 3.11 -4.89
C CYS A 255 4.41 3.52 -3.71
N GLY A 256 5.72 3.21 -3.71
CA GLY A 256 6.61 3.57 -2.62
C GLY A 256 8.06 3.16 -2.81
N GLY A 257 8.95 3.70 -1.96
CA GLY A 257 10.39 3.43 -1.97
C GLY A 257 10.97 3.21 -0.58
N ASN A 258 10.16 2.82 0.42
CA ASN A 258 10.63 2.61 1.79
C ASN A 258 11.17 1.18 2.00
N ILE A 259 12.22 0.83 1.27
CA ILE A 259 12.91 -0.46 1.39
C ILE A 259 14.02 -0.40 2.44
N GLY A 260 14.25 -1.52 3.14
CA GLY A 260 15.33 -1.66 4.11
C GLY A 260 16.71 -1.77 3.44
N ARG A 261 17.75 -1.19 4.07
CA ARG A 261 19.13 -1.29 3.54
C ARG A 261 19.62 -2.73 3.40
N SER A 262 19.27 -3.60 4.33
CA SER A 262 19.62 -5.03 4.26
C SER A 262 18.98 -5.70 3.05
N THR A 263 17.68 -5.48 2.86
CA THR A 263 16.90 -6.09 1.78
C THR A 263 17.43 -5.69 0.39
N TRP A 264 17.64 -4.40 0.14
CA TRP A 264 18.14 -4.00 -1.18
C TRP A 264 19.59 -4.45 -1.44
N ARG A 265 20.46 -4.48 -0.39
CA ARG A 265 21.82 -5.01 -0.53
C ARG A 265 21.82 -6.50 -0.86
N GLU A 266 20.93 -7.28 -0.26
CA GLU A 266 20.72 -8.69 -0.55
C GLU A 266 20.29 -8.86 -2.01
N ILE A 267 19.26 -8.12 -2.47
CA ILE A 267 18.77 -8.18 -3.85
C ILE A 267 19.89 -7.85 -4.85
N VAL A 268 20.61 -6.77 -4.64
CA VAL A 268 21.71 -6.36 -5.53
C VAL A 268 22.83 -7.42 -5.53
N GLY A 269 23.20 -7.94 -4.35
CA GLY A 269 24.20 -9.01 -4.24
C GLY A 269 23.82 -10.27 -5.01
N GLU A 270 22.57 -10.73 -4.89
CA GLU A 270 22.07 -11.90 -5.62
C GLU A 270 22.12 -11.68 -7.15
N GLN A 271 21.69 -10.52 -7.62
CA GLN A 271 21.65 -10.22 -9.04
C GLN A 271 23.06 -10.08 -9.65
N LEU A 272 23.99 -9.43 -8.95
CA LEU A 272 25.37 -9.32 -9.39
C LEU A 272 26.08 -10.67 -9.46
N LEU A 273 25.85 -11.56 -8.46
CA LEU A 273 26.39 -12.91 -8.46
C LEU A 273 25.82 -13.73 -9.61
N SER A 274 24.52 -13.69 -9.86
CA SER A 274 23.87 -14.41 -10.95
C SER A 274 24.34 -13.93 -12.34
N ALA A 275 24.68 -12.66 -12.47
CA ALA A 275 25.22 -12.06 -13.71
C ALA A 275 26.73 -12.31 -13.90
N GLY A 276 27.42 -12.98 -12.97
CA GLY A 276 28.87 -13.19 -13.03
C GLY A 276 29.69 -11.89 -12.91
N LYS A 277 29.12 -10.86 -12.32
CA LYS A 277 29.71 -9.52 -12.15
C LYS A 277 30.08 -9.23 -10.68
N ALA A 278 30.29 -10.26 -9.86
CA ALA A 278 30.69 -10.12 -8.46
C ALA A 278 32.19 -9.90 -8.31
#